data_420f686b712b6e9cb0bb41a6be5914de
#
_entry.id   420f686b712b6e9cb0bb41a6be5914de
#
_cell.length_a   1.000
_cell.length_b   1.000
_cell.length_c   1.000
_cell.angle_alpha   90.00
_cell.angle_beta   90.00
_cell.angle_gamma   90.00
#
_symmetry.space_group_name_H-M   'P 1'
#
loop_
_entity.id
_entity.type
_entity.pdbx_description
1 polymer ?
#
loop_
_entity_poly.entity_id
_entity_poly.type
_entity_poly.pdbx_seq_one_letter_code
_entity_poly.pdbx_strand_id
1 'polypeptide(L)'
;VFSGTSLQNTFLLIIICNMIHYFSTPYLMIKNALLKLNTSWEATAKLLGDSWIKTLMRIVTPNMSSTLLEVFGYYFVNAMVTVSAVIFIAGAKTMVITTKIKELQYFMKFNEIFVLSLLILVTNLCVKGVLFLLSDRKKAEAKITKKEKKTMKMKSVTAMMLVCLMAGSVVLGGCSGKGASASSGSGDDKVIIYSNADEEAVDAMKKTLDENGYKDEYVFQTFGTSELGGKLIAEGKDLEADLVTMSSFYLDSAQEKNNMFKDLTFDHKTLSENDYSKFYAPITKQEGAIIVNTELLKENNLDKPTSIKDLAKEEYKGMLSVTDIKSSSTAWLLIQALVNEYGEDGAQDVLSDIYANAGDNIEDSGSAPLKKVRAGEVAVGFGLRHQAVADKEEGLPIDYVDPTEGNFSLTESVAVLDKEDNKKEEKAMEMAECIIEKGRSELQKTYPLAIYEGEKDSDNKSAYPKVYPEKLTVDLLEKHEAISEEAK
;
A
#
# COMPACT_ATOMS: atom_id res chain seq x y z
N VAL A 1 -3.31 -11.54 15.72
CA VAL A 1 -3.24 -12.97 16.10
C VAL A 1 -1.82 -13.50 15.97
N PHE A 2 -1.00 -13.00 15.02
CA PHE A 2 0.37 -13.49 14.77
C PHE A 2 1.46 -12.47 15.15
N SER A 3 1.08 -11.28 15.71
CA SER A 3 2.02 -10.29 16.22
C SER A 3 2.91 -10.91 17.31
N GLY A 4 4.21 -10.64 17.27
CA GLY A 4 5.20 -11.23 18.19
C GLY A 4 5.51 -12.72 17.99
N THR A 5 4.99 -13.36 16.95
CA THR A 5 5.32 -14.78 16.65
C THR A 5 6.45 -14.88 15.62
N SER A 6 7.21 -15.98 15.67
CA SER A 6 8.24 -16.29 14.66
C SER A 6 7.69 -16.48 13.22
N LEU A 7 6.38 -16.50 13.05
CA LEU A 7 5.71 -16.60 11.74
C LEU A 7 5.41 -15.22 11.13
N GLN A 8 5.40 -14.15 11.93
CA GLN A 8 5.13 -12.80 11.46
C GLN A 8 6.12 -12.42 10.34
N ASN A 9 5.62 -11.74 9.31
CA ASN A 9 6.42 -11.25 8.18
C ASN A 9 7.24 -12.34 7.45
N THR A 10 6.74 -13.58 7.40
CA THR A 10 7.38 -14.69 6.69
C THR A 10 6.58 -15.14 5.47
N PHE A 11 7.27 -15.60 4.41
CA PHE A 11 6.61 -16.25 3.27
C PHE A 11 5.80 -17.48 3.70
N LEU A 12 6.20 -18.17 4.78
CA LEU A 12 5.47 -19.31 5.29
C LEU A 12 4.06 -18.92 5.74
N LEU A 13 3.92 -17.79 6.44
CA LEU A 13 2.61 -17.29 6.84
C LEU A 13 1.73 -16.96 5.63
N ILE A 14 2.30 -16.32 4.59
CA ILE A 14 1.59 -16.02 3.34
C ILE A 14 1.11 -17.31 2.66
N ILE A 15 1.96 -18.34 2.60
CA ILE A 15 1.61 -19.65 2.03
C ILE A 15 0.45 -20.30 2.82
N ILE A 16 0.56 -20.34 4.14
CA ILE A 16 -0.49 -20.93 5.01
C ILE A 16 -1.81 -20.17 4.84
N CYS A 17 -1.76 -18.84 4.82
CA CYS A 17 -2.94 -18.00 4.62
C CYS A 17 -3.63 -18.30 3.27
N ASN A 18 -2.87 -18.36 2.18
CA ASN A 18 -3.39 -18.70 0.86
C ASN A 18 -3.96 -20.15 0.81
N MET A 19 -3.29 -21.10 1.46
CA MET A 19 -3.79 -22.49 1.53
C MET A 19 -5.13 -22.57 2.26
N ILE A 20 -5.31 -21.83 3.35
CA ILE A 20 -6.56 -21.81 4.12
C ILE A 20 -7.64 -21.06 3.33
N HIS A 21 -7.31 -19.90 2.78
CA HIS A 21 -8.25 -19.06 2.04
C HIS A 21 -8.87 -19.80 0.83
N TYR A 22 -8.09 -20.56 0.11
CA TYR A 22 -8.54 -21.29 -1.08
C TYR A 22 -8.78 -22.79 -0.85
N PHE A 23 -8.91 -23.24 0.40
CA PHE A 23 -8.99 -24.67 0.75
C PHE A 23 -10.20 -25.40 0.15
N SER A 24 -11.36 -24.77 0.05
CA SER A 24 -12.62 -25.43 -0.28
C SER A 24 -12.62 -26.12 -1.65
N THR A 25 -12.16 -25.41 -2.68
CA THR A 25 -12.14 -25.94 -4.06
C THR A 25 -11.14 -27.10 -4.23
N PRO A 26 -9.86 -27.00 -3.81
CA PRO A 26 -8.91 -28.11 -3.79
C PRO A 26 -9.41 -29.33 -3.01
N TYR A 27 -10.04 -29.12 -1.86
CA TYR A 27 -10.63 -30.19 -1.09
C TYR A 27 -11.69 -30.96 -1.91
N LEU A 28 -12.60 -30.25 -2.56
CA LEU A 28 -13.63 -30.87 -3.40
C LEU A 28 -13.03 -31.59 -4.63
N MET A 29 -11.98 -31.00 -5.24
CA MET A 29 -11.28 -31.64 -6.37
C MET A 29 -10.64 -32.95 -5.95
N ILE A 30 -9.92 -32.98 -4.83
CA ILE A 30 -9.28 -34.19 -4.29
C ILE A 30 -10.33 -35.21 -3.86
N LYS A 31 -11.37 -34.79 -3.14
CA LYS A 31 -12.47 -35.68 -2.73
C LYS A 31 -13.13 -36.35 -3.92
N ASN A 32 -13.47 -35.61 -4.96
CA ASN A 32 -14.09 -36.15 -6.17
C ASN A 32 -13.15 -37.10 -6.95
N ALA A 33 -11.85 -36.88 -6.92
CA ALA A 33 -10.88 -37.77 -7.52
C ALA A 33 -10.73 -39.04 -6.72
N LEU A 34 -10.70 -38.97 -5.39
CA LEU A 34 -10.67 -40.15 -4.50
C LEU A 34 -11.89 -41.06 -4.69
N LEU A 35 -13.09 -40.47 -4.84
CA LEU A 35 -14.33 -41.20 -5.09
C LEU A 35 -14.32 -41.99 -6.41
N LYS A 36 -13.48 -41.60 -7.38
CA LYS A 36 -13.31 -42.29 -8.67
C LYS A 36 -12.27 -43.42 -8.63
N LEU A 37 -11.50 -43.53 -7.56
CA LEU A 37 -10.52 -44.61 -7.41
C LEU A 37 -11.21 -45.93 -7.04
N ASN A 38 -10.62 -47.02 -7.52
CA ASN A 38 -11.13 -48.36 -7.23
C ASN A 38 -10.81 -48.73 -5.78
N THR A 39 -11.83 -48.94 -4.96
CA THR A 39 -11.71 -49.31 -3.54
C THR A 39 -11.00 -50.67 -3.32
N SER A 40 -10.96 -51.55 -4.33
CA SER A 40 -10.24 -52.81 -4.25
C SER A 40 -8.72 -52.64 -4.08
N TRP A 41 -8.14 -51.50 -4.50
CA TRP A 41 -6.71 -51.25 -4.36
C TRP A 41 -6.29 -51.09 -2.89
N GLU A 42 -7.13 -50.45 -2.07
CA GLU A 42 -6.89 -50.33 -0.65
C GLU A 42 -6.98 -51.67 0.07
N ALA A 43 -7.98 -52.48 -0.28
CA ALA A 43 -8.13 -53.83 0.27
C ALA A 43 -6.95 -54.73 -0.09
N THR A 44 -6.46 -54.66 -1.35
CA THR A 44 -5.31 -55.45 -1.80
C THR A 44 -4.02 -54.97 -1.10
N ALA A 45 -3.81 -53.69 -0.90
CA ALA A 45 -2.66 -53.16 -0.20
C ALA A 45 -2.61 -53.60 1.28
N LYS A 46 -3.77 -53.64 1.95
CA LYS A 46 -3.91 -54.16 3.32
C LYS A 46 -3.57 -55.66 3.38
N LEU A 47 -4.03 -56.43 2.41
CA LEU A 47 -3.73 -57.89 2.32
C LEU A 47 -2.23 -58.15 2.09
N LEU A 48 -1.53 -57.22 1.40
CA LEU A 48 -0.09 -57.28 1.17
C LEU A 48 0.74 -56.76 2.34
N GLY A 49 0.11 -56.32 3.43
CA GLY A 49 0.77 -55.78 4.62
C GLY A 49 1.36 -54.37 4.43
N ASP A 50 0.94 -53.63 3.40
CA ASP A 50 1.41 -52.28 3.17
C ASP A 50 0.79 -51.29 4.17
N SER A 51 1.61 -50.38 4.72
CA SER A 51 1.12 -49.31 5.57
C SER A 51 0.30 -48.30 4.75
N TRP A 52 -0.65 -47.61 5.41
CA TRP A 52 -1.49 -46.58 4.77
C TRP A 52 -0.69 -45.53 4.02
N ILE A 53 0.40 -45.05 4.61
CA ILE A 53 1.29 -44.03 3.98
C ILE A 53 1.91 -44.61 2.69
N LYS A 54 2.35 -45.87 2.70
CA LYS A 54 2.95 -46.55 1.54
C LYS A 54 1.92 -46.71 0.42
N THR A 55 0.69 -47.07 0.75
CA THR A 55 -0.43 -47.17 -0.18
C THR A 55 -0.75 -45.78 -0.78
N LEU A 56 -0.83 -44.76 0.03
CA LEU A 56 -1.06 -43.39 -0.40
C LEU A 56 0.01 -42.92 -1.41
N MET A 57 1.29 -43.08 -1.07
CA MET A 57 2.40 -42.59 -1.89
C MET A 57 2.62 -43.41 -3.18
N ARG A 58 2.41 -44.72 -3.15
CA ARG A 58 2.72 -45.61 -4.29
C ARG A 58 1.54 -45.89 -5.20
N ILE A 59 0.33 -45.82 -4.69
CA ILE A 59 -0.88 -46.20 -5.43
C ILE A 59 -1.78 -44.98 -5.65
N VAL A 60 -2.20 -44.28 -4.58
CA VAL A 60 -3.19 -43.22 -4.67
C VAL A 60 -2.59 -41.99 -5.37
N THR A 61 -1.47 -41.45 -4.87
CA THR A 61 -0.83 -40.23 -5.40
C THR A 61 -0.49 -40.32 -6.90
N PRO A 62 0.13 -41.37 -7.43
CA PRO A 62 0.41 -41.46 -8.86
C PRO A 62 -0.87 -41.52 -9.73
N ASN A 63 -1.92 -42.20 -9.27
CA ASN A 63 -3.19 -42.29 -9.98
C ASN A 63 -4.01 -40.98 -9.93
N MET A 64 -3.76 -40.12 -8.94
CA MET A 64 -4.37 -38.79 -8.82
C MET A 64 -3.49 -37.69 -9.37
N SER A 65 -2.36 -37.98 -9.98
CA SER A 65 -1.36 -36.99 -10.37
C SER A 65 -1.90 -35.90 -11.31
N SER A 66 -2.89 -36.19 -12.16
CA SER A 66 -3.57 -35.17 -12.98
C SER A 66 -4.36 -34.16 -12.10
N THR A 67 -5.13 -34.68 -11.13
CA THR A 67 -5.89 -33.86 -10.21
C THR A 67 -4.95 -33.03 -9.30
N LEU A 68 -3.83 -33.58 -8.87
CA LEU A 68 -2.84 -32.86 -8.07
C LEU A 68 -2.20 -31.75 -8.87
N LEU A 69 -1.95 -31.92 -10.18
CA LEU A 69 -1.48 -30.87 -11.07
C LEU A 69 -2.54 -29.74 -11.24
N GLU A 70 -3.81 -30.11 -11.34
CA GLU A 70 -4.93 -29.18 -11.43
C GLU A 70 -5.08 -28.36 -10.10
N VAL A 71 -4.96 -29.02 -8.94
CA VAL A 71 -4.96 -28.40 -7.61
C VAL A 71 -3.78 -27.43 -7.47
N PHE A 72 -2.58 -27.85 -7.88
CA PHE A 72 -1.41 -26.97 -7.87
C PHE A 72 -1.64 -25.73 -8.75
N GLY A 73 -2.14 -25.93 -9.97
CA GLY A 73 -2.47 -24.82 -10.88
C GLY A 73 -3.53 -23.87 -10.32
N TYR A 74 -4.51 -24.39 -9.61
CA TYR A 74 -5.52 -23.60 -8.93
C TYR A 74 -4.90 -22.73 -7.84
N TYR A 75 -4.10 -23.30 -6.93
CA TYR A 75 -3.41 -22.53 -5.90
C TYR A 75 -2.46 -21.51 -6.49
N PHE A 76 -1.67 -21.89 -7.51
CA PHE A 76 -0.71 -20.99 -8.13
C PHE A 76 -1.38 -19.75 -8.72
N VAL A 77 -2.42 -19.94 -9.54
CA VAL A 77 -3.12 -18.81 -10.18
C VAL A 77 -3.77 -17.89 -9.15
N ASN A 78 -4.43 -18.45 -8.14
CA ASN A 78 -5.10 -17.66 -7.12
C ASN A 78 -4.09 -16.94 -6.21
N ALA A 79 -2.98 -17.58 -5.83
CA ALA A 79 -1.92 -16.92 -5.04
C ALA A 79 -1.30 -15.74 -5.77
N MET A 80 -1.17 -15.81 -7.12
CA MET A 80 -0.61 -14.72 -7.93
C MET A 80 -1.52 -13.48 -8.04
N VAL A 81 -2.82 -13.60 -7.69
CA VAL A 81 -3.78 -12.49 -7.78
C VAL A 81 -4.38 -12.10 -6.43
N THR A 82 -4.00 -12.79 -5.35
CA THR A 82 -4.53 -12.50 -4.01
C THR A 82 -3.92 -11.21 -3.47
N VAL A 83 -4.76 -10.26 -3.10
CA VAL A 83 -4.38 -9.00 -2.44
C VAL A 83 -4.90 -8.95 -1.01
N SER A 84 -6.20 -9.18 -0.81
CA SER A 84 -6.94 -8.86 0.40
C SER A 84 -6.38 -9.47 1.70
N ALA A 85 -6.00 -10.75 1.66
CA ALA A 85 -5.41 -11.39 2.85
C ALA A 85 -3.91 -11.13 3.00
N VAL A 86 -3.21 -10.95 1.87
CA VAL A 86 -1.75 -10.82 1.84
C VAL A 86 -1.30 -9.42 2.29
N ILE A 87 -2.07 -8.38 2.00
CA ILE A 87 -1.73 -6.99 2.33
C ILE A 87 -1.51 -6.78 3.84
N PHE A 88 -2.24 -7.51 4.69
CA PHE A 88 -2.13 -7.39 6.15
C PHE A 88 -0.98 -8.21 6.76
N ILE A 89 -0.44 -9.19 6.03
CA ILE A 89 0.57 -10.13 6.54
C ILE A 89 1.91 -10.04 5.81
N ALA A 90 1.97 -9.32 4.68
CA ALA A 90 3.20 -9.04 3.98
C ALA A 90 3.92 -7.86 4.64
N GLY A 91 5.19 -8.06 4.96
CA GLY A 91 6.08 -7.01 5.43
C GLY A 91 7.04 -6.55 4.34
N ALA A 92 7.92 -5.60 4.65
CA ALA A 92 8.88 -5.02 3.69
C ALA A 92 9.79 -6.07 3.04
N LYS A 93 10.21 -7.09 3.80
CA LYS A 93 11.06 -8.19 3.31
C LYS A 93 10.29 -9.27 2.54
N THR A 94 8.96 -9.32 2.67
CA THR A 94 8.09 -10.33 2.06
C THR A 94 7.09 -9.75 1.09
N MET A 95 7.38 -8.54 0.57
CA MET A 95 6.56 -7.87 -0.43
C MET A 95 6.38 -8.75 -1.67
N VAL A 96 5.14 -8.91 -2.10
CA VAL A 96 4.76 -9.64 -3.32
C VAL A 96 4.25 -8.69 -4.40
N ILE A 97 4.15 -9.16 -5.65
CA ILE A 97 3.76 -8.30 -6.79
C ILE A 97 2.41 -7.62 -6.55
N THR A 98 1.46 -8.31 -5.94
CA THR A 98 0.12 -7.76 -5.70
C THR A 98 0.12 -6.65 -4.65
N THR A 99 0.95 -6.72 -3.61
CA THR A 99 1.12 -5.63 -2.65
C THR A 99 1.84 -4.44 -3.28
N LYS A 100 2.81 -4.70 -4.19
CA LYS A 100 3.45 -3.63 -4.97
C LYS A 100 2.48 -2.93 -5.93
N ILE A 101 1.57 -3.67 -6.56
CA ILE A 101 0.50 -3.08 -7.39
C ILE A 101 -0.39 -2.16 -6.54
N LYS A 102 -0.73 -2.56 -5.30
CA LYS A 102 -1.53 -1.72 -4.39
C LYS A 102 -0.79 -0.42 -4.02
N GLU A 103 0.50 -0.50 -3.72
CA GLU A 103 1.35 0.67 -3.46
C GLU A 103 1.39 1.62 -4.69
N LEU A 104 1.58 1.06 -5.89
CA LEU A 104 1.58 1.85 -7.13
C LEU A 104 0.21 2.46 -7.44
N GLN A 105 -0.88 1.79 -7.05
CA GLN A 105 -2.24 2.32 -7.15
C GLN A 105 -2.41 3.54 -6.26
N TYR A 106 -1.88 3.50 -5.04
CA TYR A 106 -1.87 4.65 -4.14
C TYR A 106 -1.21 5.88 -4.79
N PHE A 107 -0.12 5.67 -5.52
CA PHE A 107 0.56 6.74 -6.27
C PHE A 107 -0.01 6.98 -7.68
N MET A 108 -1.10 6.30 -8.08
CA MET A 108 -1.71 6.40 -9.42
C MET A 108 -0.74 6.14 -10.59
N LYS A 109 0.26 5.27 -10.37
CA LYS A 109 1.26 4.89 -11.41
C LYS A 109 0.70 3.79 -12.33
N PHE A 110 -0.33 4.11 -13.10
CA PHE A 110 -1.08 3.13 -13.93
C PHE A 110 -0.22 2.41 -14.97
N ASN A 111 0.79 3.08 -15.54
CA ASN A 111 1.70 2.44 -16.50
C ASN A 111 2.48 1.29 -15.87
N GLU A 112 2.98 1.47 -14.66
CA GLU A 112 3.72 0.45 -13.91
C GLU A 112 2.79 -0.68 -13.46
N ILE A 113 1.58 -0.34 -13.01
CA ILE A 113 0.52 -1.31 -12.67
C ILE A 113 0.20 -2.18 -13.88
N PHE A 114 0.03 -1.56 -15.07
CA PHE A 114 -0.26 -2.29 -16.29
C PHE A 114 0.86 -3.29 -16.64
N VAL A 115 2.12 -2.89 -16.53
CA VAL A 115 3.28 -3.76 -16.77
C VAL A 115 3.30 -4.95 -15.80
N LEU A 116 3.10 -4.70 -14.50
CA LEU A 116 3.08 -5.76 -13.49
C LEU A 116 1.88 -6.70 -13.68
N SER A 117 0.71 -6.17 -14.03
CA SER A 117 -0.51 -6.96 -14.31
C SER A 117 -0.32 -7.84 -15.55
N LEU A 118 0.33 -7.30 -16.60
CA LEU A 118 0.69 -8.08 -17.79
C LEU A 118 1.68 -9.19 -17.45
N LEU A 119 2.66 -8.92 -16.59
CA LEU A 119 3.61 -9.92 -16.11
C LEU A 119 2.89 -11.08 -15.38
N ILE A 120 1.94 -10.77 -14.49
CA ILE A 120 1.12 -11.77 -13.81
C ILE A 120 0.33 -12.60 -14.84
N LEU A 121 -0.30 -11.94 -15.81
CA LEU A 121 -1.08 -12.63 -16.85
C LEU A 121 -0.21 -13.59 -17.66
N VAL A 122 0.94 -13.13 -18.16
CA VAL A 122 1.87 -13.97 -18.94
C VAL A 122 2.39 -15.14 -18.11
N THR A 123 2.78 -14.90 -16.86
CA THR A 123 3.24 -15.97 -15.95
C THR A 123 2.16 -17.02 -15.73
N ASN A 124 0.93 -16.61 -15.46
CA ASN A 124 -0.21 -17.53 -15.28
C ASN A 124 -0.53 -18.32 -16.55
N LEU A 125 -0.48 -17.71 -17.74
CA LEU A 125 -0.68 -18.39 -19.01
C LEU A 125 0.43 -19.41 -19.27
N CYS A 126 1.69 -19.08 -19.02
CA CYS A 126 2.82 -19.99 -19.14
C CYS A 126 2.68 -21.21 -18.23
N VAL A 127 2.38 -20.99 -16.94
CA VAL A 127 2.21 -22.10 -15.98
C VAL A 127 1.02 -22.97 -16.35
N LYS A 128 -0.13 -22.38 -16.70
CA LYS A 128 -1.30 -23.17 -17.19
C LYS A 128 -0.98 -23.98 -18.45
N GLY A 129 -0.24 -23.39 -19.40
CA GLY A 129 0.20 -24.08 -20.61
C GLY A 129 1.09 -25.28 -20.28
N VAL A 130 2.06 -25.13 -19.39
CA VAL A 130 2.92 -26.25 -18.94
C VAL A 130 2.11 -27.33 -18.22
N LEU A 131 1.23 -26.96 -17.31
CA LEU A 131 0.37 -27.92 -16.58
C LEU A 131 -0.56 -28.68 -17.52
N PHE A 132 -1.13 -28.00 -18.52
CA PHE A 132 -1.94 -28.61 -19.56
C PHE A 132 -1.15 -29.66 -20.36
N LEU A 133 0.05 -29.32 -20.84
CA LEU A 133 0.92 -30.24 -21.56
C LEU A 133 1.33 -31.45 -20.72
N LEU A 134 1.60 -31.27 -19.43
CA LEU A 134 1.92 -32.34 -18.50
C LEU A 134 0.71 -33.25 -18.22
N SER A 135 -0.49 -32.68 -18.09
CA SER A 135 -1.73 -33.41 -17.89
C SER A 135 -2.10 -34.24 -19.11
N ASP A 136 -2.00 -33.68 -20.32
CA ASP A 136 -2.30 -34.38 -21.56
C ASP A 136 -1.33 -35.53 -21.86
N ARG A 137 -0.04 -35.39 -21.56
CA ARG A 137 0.94 -36.48 -21.66
C ARG A 137 0.56 -37.63 -20.74
N LYS A 138 0.20 -37.36 -19.49
CA LYS A 138 -0.22 -38.40 -18.55
C LYS A 138 -1.53 -39.09 -18.96
N LYS A 139 -2.47 -38.32 -19.52
CA LYS A 139 -3.72 -38.89 -20.09
C LYS A 139 -3.43 -39.79 -21.33
N ALA A 140 -2.45 -39.41 -22.15
CA ALA A 140 -2.01 -40.20 -23.30
C ALA A 140 -1.26 -41.46 -22.86
N GLU A 141 -0.36 -41.42 -21.90
CA GLU A 141 0.33 -42.59 -21.32
C GLU A 141 -0.63 -43.57 -20.66
N ALA A 142 -1.67 -43.11 -19.99
CA ALA A 142 -2.73 -43.93 -19.41
C ALA A 142 -3.62 -44.61 -20.47
N LYS A 143 -3.71 -44.08 -21.70
CA LYS A 143 -4.45 -44.66 -22.84
C LYS A 143 -3.63 -45.64 -23.67
N ILE A 144 -2.30 -45.64 -23.56
CA ILE A 144 -1.41 -46.55 -24.29
C ILE A 144 -1.24 -47.84 -23.46
N THR A 145 -2.26 -48.67 -23.46
CA THR A 145 -2.13 -50.08 -23.12
C THR A 145 -1.28 -50.80 -24.17
N LYS A 146 -0.05 -51.21 -23.79
CA LYS A 146 0.73 -52.30 -24.42
C LYS A 146 0.86 -52.32 -25.96
N LYS A 147 1.35 -51.25 -26.60
CA LYS A 147 2.19 -51.43 -27.80
C LYS A 147 2.96 -50.14 -28.09
N GLU A 148 4.29 -50.33 -28.26
CA GLU A 148 5.25 -49.32 -28.73
C GLU A 148 5.78 -48.27 -27.74
N LYS A 149 6.81 -48.68 -26.98
CA LYS A 149 7.86 -47.78 -26.51
C LYS A 149 8.61 -47.22 -27.73
N LYS A 150 8.19 -46.05 -28.19
CA LYS A 150 9.00 -45.25 -29.10
C LYS A 150 9.44 -43.99 -28.35
N THR A 151 10.72 -43.96 -28.12
CA THR A 151 11.49 -42.87 -27.45
C THR A 151 11.16 -41.52 -28.06
N MET A 152 10.26 -40.76 -27.46
CA MET A 152 10.04 -39.35 -27.83
C MET A 152 11.00 -38.49 -27.03
N LYS A 153 11.88 -37.81 -27.75
CA LYS A 153 13.02 -37.06 -27.23
C LYS A 153 12.60 -36.00 -26.16
N MET A 154 13.08 -36.22 -24.95
CA MET A 154 12.90 -35.42 -23.72
C MET A 154 13.55 -34.01 -23.75
N LYS A 155 14.11 -33.58 -24.93
CA LYS A 155 14.89 -32.34 -25.03
C LYS A 155 14.07 -31.04 -25.06
N SER A 156 12.78 -31.11 -25.45
CA SER A 156 11.96 -29.88 -25.60
C SER A 156 11.28 -29.43 -24.30
N VAL A 157 11.00 -30.33 -23.36
CA VAL A 157 10.30 -30.02 -22.11
C VAL A 157 11.23 -29.44 -21.05
N THR A 158 12.47 -29.95 -21.03
CA THR A 158 13.50 -29.42 -20.11
C THR A 158 13.87 -27.97 -20.44
N ALA A 159 13.90 -27.63 -21.74
CA ALA A 159 14.15 -26.26 -22.16
C ALA A 159 12.99 -25.32 -21.79
N MET A 160 11.74 -25.76 -21.87
CA MET A 160 10.55 -24.97 -21.51
C MET A 160 10.37 -24.84 -20.00
N MET A 161 10.71 -25.89 -19.21
CA MET A 161 10.79 -25.81 -17.76
C MET A 161 11.90 -24.87 -17.28
N LEU A 162 13.05 -24.83 -17.97
CA LEU A 162 14.13 -23.91 -17.63
C LEU A 162 13.73 -22.45 -17.88
N VAL A 163 12.98 -22.17 -18.94
CA VAL A 163 12.48 -20.83 -19.24
C VAL A 163 11.43 -20.39 -18.20
N CYS A 164 10.53 -21.30 -17.77
CA CYS A 164 9.57 -20.99 -16.72
C CYS A 164 10.21 -20.88 -15.32
N LEU A 165 11.26 -21.65 -15.02
CA LEU A 165 12.05 -21.53 -13.80
C LEU A 165 12.88 -20.23 -13.77
N MET A 166 13.42 -19.80 -14.91
CA MET A 166 14.13 -18.52 -15.02
C MET A 166 13.16 -17.33 -14.94
N ALA A 167 11.95 -17.42 -15.51
CA ALA A 167 10.92 -16.41 -15.34
C ALA A 167 10.42 -16.34 -13.88
N GLY A 168 10.27 -17.51 -13.23
CA GLY A 168 9.88 -17.57 -11.80
C GLY A 168 10.95 -17.05 -10.85
N SER A 169 12.24 -17.23 -11.15
CA SER A 169 13.34 -16.71 -10.32
C SER A 169 13.55 -15.19 -10.48
N VAL A 170 13.17 -14.61 -11.62
CA VAL A 170 13.17 -13.15 -11.83
C VAL A 170 12.01 -12.49 -11.07
N VAL A 171 10.90 -13.21 -10.88
CA VAL A 171 9.73 -12.72 -10.12
C VAL A 171 9.94 -12.80 -8.59
N LEU A 172 10.81 -13.73 -8.13
CA LEU A 172 11.16 -13.87 -6.71
C LEU A 172 12.42 -13.06 -6.31
N GLY A 173 13.16 -12.54 -7.27
CA GLY A 173 14.36 -11.73 -7.05
C GLY A 173 14.07 -10.27 -7.42
N GLY A 174 13.66 -9.48 -6.43
CA GLY A 174 13.46 -8.04 -6.41
C GLY A 174 13.69 -7.22 -7.66
N CYS A 175 12.83 -6.30 -7.94
CA CYS A 175 13.12 -5.11 -8.73
C CYS A 175 14.32 -4.36 -8.11
N SER A 176 15.52 -4.71 -8.54
CA SER A 176 16.72 -3.93 -8.36
C SER A 176 17.13 -3.37 -9.71
N GLY A 177 17.08 -2.06 -9.85
CA GLY A 177 17.55 -1.34 -11.03
C GLY A 177 19.03 -1.65 -11.29
N LYS A 178 19.40 -1.55 -12.56
CA LYS A 178 20.70 -1.79 -13.19
C LYS A 178 21.91 -1.80 -12.24
N GLY A 179 22.58 -2.95 -12.20
CA GLY A 179 24.02 -3.06 -11.94
C GLY A 179 24.41 -3.05 -10.49
N ALA A 180 24.32 -4.21 -9.81
CA ALA A 180 25.14 -4.46 -8.66
C ALA A 180 25.58 -5.92 -8.66
N SER A 181 26.87 -6.11 -8.61
CA SER A 181 27.53 -7.36 -8.25
C SER A 181 26.95 -7.86 -6.93
N ALA A 182 26.62 -9.14 -6.85
CA ALA A 182 26.22 -9.78 -5.63
C ALA A 182 27.35 -9.66 -4.58
N SER A 183 27.25 -8.69 -3.67
CA SER A 183 27.90 -8.76 -2.39
C SER A 183 26.90 -9.38 -1.41
N SER A 184 27.30 -10.51 -0.83
CA SER A 184 26.59 -11.20 0.24
C SER A 184 26.69 -10.38 1.53
N GLY A 185 25.89 -9.29 1.64
CA GLY A 185 25.55 -8.65 2.90
C GLY A 185 24.21 -9.21 3.36
N SER A 186 24.11 -9.74 4.53
CA SER A 186 22.88 -10.26 5.11
C SER A 186 21.83 -9.15 5.13
N GLY A 187 20.67 -9.36 4.49
CA GLY A 187 19.59 -8.38 4.41
C GLY A 187 18.92 -8.07 5.77
N ASP A 188 19.54 -8.45 6.86
CA ASP A 188 19.04 -8.30 8.23
C ASP A 188 19.49 -6.98 8.91
N ASP A 189 20.50 -6.28 8.34
CA ASP A 189 21.07 -5.07 8.94
C ASP A 189 20.45 -3.75 8.41
N LYS A 190 19.51 -3.81 7.45
CA LYS A 190 18.88 -2.62 6.88
C LYS A 190 17.78 -2.08 7.80
N VAL A 191 17.72 -0.76 7.93
CA VAL A 191 16.62 -0.06 8.61
C VAL A 191 15.36 -0.15 7.77
N ILE A 192 14.26 -0.54 8.36
CA ILE A 192 12.96 -0.62 7.69
C ILE A 192 12.17 0.65 8.00
N ILE A 193 11.81 1.39 6.96
CA ILE A 193 11.07 2.66 7.04
C ILE A 193 9.66 2.44 6.49
N TYR A 194 8.65 2.66 7.33
CA TYR A 194 7.25 2.67 6.91
C TYR A 194 6.75 4.11 6.82
N SER A 195 5.98 4.43 5.79
CA SER A 195 5.51 5.80 5.51
C SER A 195 4.11 5.81 4.93
N ASN A 196 3.31 6.82 5.30
CA ASN A 196 2.07 7.17 4.59
C ASN A 196 2.23 8.43 3.72
N ALA A 197 3.45 8.98 3.66
CA ALA A 197 3.72 10.20 2.91
C ALA A 197 3.44 10.04 1.41
N ASP A 198 3.14 11.15 0.75
CA ASP A 198 3.02 11.21 -0.69
C ASP A 198 4.38 11.04 -1.40
N GLU A 199 4.33 10.92 -2.74
CA GLU A 199 5.50 10.59 -3.54
C GLU A 199 6.61 11.63 -3.40
N GLU A 200 6.26 12.92 -3.38
CA GLU A 200 7.19 14.04 -3.31
C GLU A 200 7.99 14.01 -1.99
N ALA A 201 7.31 13.76 -0.87
CA ALA A 201 7.98 13.65 0.44
C ALA A 201 8.83 12.38 0.53
N VAL A 202 8.34 11.25 0.02
CA VAL A 202 9.09 9.98 -0.02
C VAL A 202 10.37 10.14 -0.83
N ASP A 203 10.29 10.76 -2.01
CA ASP A 203 11.46 10.96 -2.89
C ASP A 203 12.46 11.93 -2.27
N ALA A 204 11.99 13.01 -1.61
CA ALA A 204 12.86 13.94 -0.90
C ALA A 204 13.60 13.26 0.28
N MET A 205 12.91 12.45 1.08
CA MET A 205 13.51 11.68 2.18
C MET A 205 14.53 10.67 1.67
N LYS A 206 14.20 9.89 0.64
CA LYS A 206 15.12 8.91 0.03
C LYS A 206 16.35 9.60 -0.54
N LYS A 207 16.16 10.69 -1.29
CA LYS A 207 17.27 11.50 -1.82
C LYS A 207 18.20 11.98 -0.71
N THR A 208 17.61 12.52 0.36
CA THR A 208 18.39 12.98 1.52
C THR A 208 19.20 11.85 2.14
N LEU A 209 18.60 10.70 2.39
CA LEU A 209 19.31 9.55 2.96
C LEU A 209 20.41 9.04 2.03
N ASP A 210 20.13 8.92 0.73
CA ASP A 210 21.11 8.43 -0.25
C ASP A 210 22.32 9.36 -0.41
N GLU A 211 22.10 10.68 -0.39
CA GLU A 211 23.17 11.69 -0.50
C GLU A 211 24.01 11.81 0.79
N ASN A 212 23.47 11.38 1.94
CA ASN A 212 24.15 11.45 3.24
C ASN A 212 24.73 10.11 3.73
N GLY A 213 24.90 9.13 2.83
CA GLY A 213 25.66 7.91 3.09
C GLY A 213 24.83 6.69 3.47
N TYR A 214 23.50 6.79 3.49
CA TYR A 214 22.60 5.68 3.83
C TYR A 214 22.09 4.90 2.61
N LYS A 215 22.65 5.16 1.44
CA LYS A 215 22.27 4.44 0.21
C LYS A 215 22.43 2.94 0.38
N ASP A 216 21.39 2.19 0.02
CA ASP A 216 21.32 0.73 0.19
C ASP A 216 21.30 0.23 1.66
N GLU A 217 21.16 1.11 2.65
CA GLU A 217 21.14 0.78 4.07
C GLU A 217 19.74 0.76 4.69
N TYR A 218 18.71 1.07 3.91
CA TYR A 218 17.31 1.03 4.34
C TYR A 218 16.42 0.31 3.32
N VAL A 219 15.23 -0.03 3.78
CA VAL A 219 14.09 -0.49 2.95
C VAL A 219 12.93 0.44 3.22
N PHE A 220 12.45 1.14 2.20
CA PHE A 220 11.34 2.08 2.31
C PHE A 220 10.07 1.45 1.76
N GLN A 221 9.00 1.42 2.56
CA GLN A 221 7.69 0.91 2.16
C GLN A 221 6.60 1.92 2.49
N THR A 222 5.71 2.17 1.53
CA THR A 222 4.59 3.10 1.65
C THR A 222 3.27 2.37 1.79
N PHE A 223 2.36 2.99 2.53
CA PHE A 223 1.03 2.50 2.86
C PHE A 223 0.01 3.63 2.79
N GLY A 224 -1.26 3.31 2.65
CA GLY A 224 -2.34 4.26 2.94
C GLY A 224 -2.36 4.64 4.44
N THR A 225 -2.89 5.83 4.74
CA THR A 225 -2.87 6.37 6.11
C THR A 225 -3.54 5.43 7.11
N SER A 226 -4.76 4.98 6.86
CA SER A 226 -5.48 4.09 7.79
C SER A 226 -4.86 2.69 7.85
N GLU A 227 -4.24 2.22 6.77
CA GLU A 227 -3.52 0.93 6.77
C GLU A 227 -2.30 0.97 7.70
N LEU A 228 -1.45 2.00 7.57
CA LEU A 228 -0.30 2.15 8.45
C LEU A 228 -0.73 2.43 9.88
N GLY A 229 -1.71 3.31 10.10
CA GLY A 229 -2.28 3.58 11.40
C GLY A 229 -2.81 2.33 12.10
N GLY A 230 -3.56 1.50 11.36
CA GLY A 230 -4.05 0.20 11.84
C GLY A 230 -2.93 -0.75 12.23
N LYS A 231 -1.82 -0.80 11.45
CA LYS A 231 -0.63 -1.60 11.79
C LYS A 231 0.05 -1.10 13.08
N LEU A 232 0.26 0.21 13.22
CA LEU A 232 0.83 0.82 14.43
C LEU A 232 0.05 0.43 15.69
N ILE A 233 -1.28 0.54 15.62
CA ILE A 233 -2.18 0.24 16.73
C ILE A 233 -2.24 -1.26 17.04
N ALA A 234 -2.21 -2.12 16.02
CA ALA A 234 -2.38 -3.56 16.18
C ALA A 234 -1.08 -4.29 16.54
N GLU A 235 0.05 -3.87 15.99
CA GLU A 235 1.33 -4.57 16.12
C GLU A 235 2.23 -3.96 17.22
N GLY A 236 2.12 -2.65 17.48
CA GLY A 236 2.90 -1.97 18.51
C GLY A 236 4.41 -2.15 18.29
N LYS A 237 5.15 -2.54 19.34
CA LYS A 237 6.60 -2.78 19.26
C LYS A 237 7.00 -3.96 18.36
N ASP A 238 6.07 -4.87 18.05
CA ASP A 238 6.28 -6.00 17.14
C ASP A 238 6.22 -5.59 15.66
N LEU A 239 5.92 -4.32 15.35
CA LEU A 239 5.93 -3.81 13.99
C LEU A 239 7.30 -4.04 13.34
N GLU A 240 7.34 -4.49 12.08
CA GLU A 240 8.60 -4.75 11.37
C GLU A 240 9.46 -3.48 11.20
N ALA A 241 8.83 -2.29 11.06
CA ALA A 241 9.52 -1.02 10.87
C ALA A 241 10.44 -0.66 12.05
N ASP A 242 11.56 -0.05 11.76
CA ASP A 242 12.48 0.54 12.73
C ASP A 242 12.26 2.05 12.84
N LEU A 243 11.79 2.67 11.75
CA LEU A 243 11.44 4.08 11.64
C LEU A 243 10.09 4.23 10.94
N VAL A 244 9.26 5.16 11.40
CA VAL A 244 7.95 5.44 10.82
C VAL A 244 7.83 6.93 10.51
N THR A 245 7.26 7.25 9.34
CA THR A 245 6.77 8.60 9.04
C THR A 245 5.26 8.57 8.88
N MET A 246 4.55 9.35 9.71
CA MET A 246 3.09 9.27 9.83
C MET A 246 2.51 10.58 10.35
N SER A 247 1.23 10.80 10.14
CA SER A 247 0.51 11.92 10.77
C SER A 247 0.70 11.89 12.29
N SER A 248 1.06 13.05 12.86
CA SER A 248 1.44 13.15 14.28
C SER A 248 0.39 12.61 15.24
N PHE A 249 -0.90 12.78 14.93
CA PHE A 249 -2.00 12.29 15.77
C PHE A 249 -2.06 10.76 15.84
N TYR A 250 -1.67 10.05 14.77
CA TYR A 250 -1.55 8.59 14.80
C TYR A 250 -0.36 8.14 15.65
N LEU A 251 0.77 8.87 15.57
CA LEU A 251 1.92 8.58 16.42
C LEU A 251 1.59 8.78 17.90
N ASP A 252 0.88 9.87 18.25
CA ASP A 252 0.41 10.12 19.62
C ASP A 252 -0.48 8.96 20.10
N SER A 253 -1.47 8.56 19.31
CA SER A 253 -2.40 7.48 19.68
C SER A 253 -1.71 6.11 19.79
N ALA A 254 -0.77 5.83 18.88
CA ALA A 254 0.02 4.59 18.95
C ALA A 254 0.94 4.56 20.16
N GLN A 255 1.54 5.70 20.53
CA GLN A 255 2.35 5.82 21.75
C GLN A 255 1.53 5.63 23.00
N GLU A 256 0.38 6.26 23.08
CA GLU A 256 -0.54 6.13 24.22
C GLU A 256 -0.96 4.66 24.44
N LYS A 257 -1.28 3.96 23.35
CA LYS A 257 -1.75 2.58 23.43
C LYS A 257 -0.65 1.55 23.65
N ASN A 258 0.49 1.70 22.97
CA ASN A 258 1.50 0.65 22.85
C ASN A 258 2.84 1.03 23.49
N ASN A 259 3.08 2.30 23.84
CA ASN A 259 4.38 2.82 24.33
C ASN A 259 5.53 2.34 23.44
N MET A 260 5.40 2.54 22.12
CA MET A 260 6.22 1.88 21.11
C MET A 260 7.34 2.73 20.53
N PHE A 261 7.35 4.02 20.78
CA PHE A 261 8.35 4.93 20.26
C PHE A 261 9.35 5.37 21.32
N LYS A 262 10.56 5.61 20.89
CA LYS A 262 11.65 6.14 21.71
C LYS A 262 11.71 7.65 21.66
N ASP A 263 12.05 8.30 22.76
CA ASP A 263 12.34 9.73 22.76
C ASP A 263 13.52 10.00 21.81
N LEU A 264 13.39 11.02 20.98
CA LEU A 264 14.43 11.43 20.03
C LEU A 264 15.64 11.97 20.80
N THR A 265 16.85 11.63 20.32
CA THR A 265 18.11 12.03 20.98
C THR A 265 18.76 13.25 20.38
N PHE A 266 18.23 13.75 19.24
CA PHE A 266 18.70 14.97 18.59
C PHE A 266 17.81 16.16 18.92
N ASP A 267 18.40 17.36 18.90
CA ASP A 267 17.69 18.61 19.18
C ASP A 267 16.92 19.09 17.91
N HIS A 268 15.66 19.43 18.07
CA HIS A 268 14.81 19.93 16.99
C HIS A 268 13.86 21.00 17.51
N LYS A 269 14.27 22.26 17.40
CA LYS A 269 13.49 23.40 17.90
C LYS A 269 12.41 23.83 16.91
N THR A 270 11.19 23.52 17.25
CA THR A 270 10.01 23.92 16.47
C THR A 270 9.54 25.32 16.85
N LEU A 271 8.81 25.97 15.93
CA LEU A 271 8.22 27.31 16.15
C LEU A 271 7.23 27.34 17.32
N SER A 272 6.64 26.21 17.66
CA SER A 272 5.70 26.01 18.76
C SER A 272 6.21 24.88 19.65
N GLU A 273 6.95 25.23 20.71
CA GLU A 273 7.63 24.25 21.58
C GLU A 273 6.69 23.23 22.25
N ASN A 274 5.38 23.54 22.36
CA ASN A 274 4.42 22.69 23.08
C ASN A 274 3.51 21.86 22.16
N ASP A 275 3.67 21.96 20.83
CA ASP A 275 2.73 21.32 19.90
C ASP A 275 3.15 19.87 19.55
N TYR A 276 4.38 19.48 19.89
CA TYR A 276 4.96 18.21 19.46
C TYR A 276 5.53 17.41 20.64
N SER A 277 5.35 16.10 20.57
CA SER A 277 5.86 15.16 21.59
C SER A 277 7.37 14.91 21.39
N LYS A 278 8.08 14.46 22.43
CA LYS A 278 9.53 14.21 22.41
C LYS A 278 9.94 13.02 21.55
N PHE A 279 9.00 12.11 21.26
CA PHE A 279 9.29 10.86 20.54
C PHE A 279 9.07 10.98 19.03
N TYR A 280 8.73 12.14 18.50
CA TYR A 280 8.70 12.41 17.06
C TYR A 280 9.14 13.82 16.72
N ALA A 281 9.60 14.00 15.48
CA ALA A 281 9.91 15.31 14.90
C ALA A 281 9.06 15.55 13.64
N PRO A 282 8.44 16.72 13.47
CA PRO A 282 7.62 17.03 12.31
C PRO A 282 8.46 17.13 11.03
N ILE A 283 7.97 16.51 9.95
CA ILE A 283 8.63 16.49 8.64
C ILE A 283 7.98 17.51 7.71
N THR A 284 6.65 17.48 7.61
CA THR A 284 5.86 18.36 6.74
C THR A 284 4.62 18.85 7.45
N LYS A 285 4.15 20.01 7.06
CA LYS A 285 2.85 20.56 7.44
C LYS A 285 2.10 20.91 6.17
N GLN A 286 0.88 20.43 6.03
CA GLN A 286 0.10 20.48 4.80
C GLN A 286 -1.26 21.11 5.07
N GLU A 287 -1.73 21.96 4.14
CA GLU A 287 -3.06 22.57 4.19
C GLU A 287 -3.93 22.07 3.06
N GLY A 288 -5.25 21.96 3.34
CA GLY A 288 -6.26 21.67 2.35
C GLY A 288 -6.68 22.91 1.56
N ALA A 289 -6.98 22.73 0.28
CA ALA A 289 -7.59 23.75 -0.58
C ALA A 289 -8.47 23.13 -1.67
N ILE A 290 -9.32 23.93 -2.26
CA ILE A 290 -10.05 23.58 -3.48
C ILE A 290 -9.10 23.79 -4.66
N ILE A 291 -9.08 22.84 -5.57
CA ILE A 291 -8.23 22.81 -6.76
C ILE A 291 -9.13 22.89 -7.98
N VAL A 292 -8.79 23.70 -8.95
CA VAL A 292 -9.62 23.89 -10.14
C VAL A 292 -8.79 23.86 -11.42
N ASN A 293 -9.37 23.27 -12.48
CA ASN A 293 -8.86 23.40 -13.84
C ASN A 293 -9.55 24.59 -14.50
N THR A 294 -8.79 25.64 -14.77
CA THR A 294 -9.31 26.91 -15.26
C THR A 294 -9.85 26.84 -16.69
N GLU A 295 -9.39 25.89 -17.50
CA GLU A 295 -9.87 25.66 -18.86
C GLU A 295 -11.20 24.90 -18.80
N LEU A 296 -11.28 23.80 -18.03
CA LEU A 296 -12.51 23.03 -17.88
C LEU A 296 -13.66 23.84 -17.24
N LEU A 297 -13.36 24.72 -16.27
CA LEU A 297 -14.39 25.61 -15.73
C LEU A 297 -15.01 26.47 -16.85
N LYS A 298 -14.17 27.03 -17.73
CA LYS A 298 -14.65 27.86 -18.86
C LYS A 298 -15.39 27.04 -19.89
N GLU A 299 -14.87 25.88 -20.28
CA GLU A 299 -15.48 25.01 -21.30
C GLU A 299 -16.86 24.51 -20.88
N ASN A 300 -17.04 24.19 -19.60
CA ASN A 300 -18.29 23.70 -19.04
C ASN A 300 -19.18 24.83 -18.45
N ASN A 301 -18.76 26.09 -18.57
CA ASN A 301 -19.48 27.25 -18.05
C ASN A 301 -19.80 27.09 -16.54
N LEU A 302 -18.82 26.59 -15.76
CA LEU A 302 -18.91 26.41 -14.33
C LEU A 302 -18.34 27.63 -13.61
N ASP A 303 -18.99 28.04 -12.53
CA ASP A 303 -18.46 29.09 -11.67
C ASP A 303 -17.23 28.58 -10.89
N LYS A 304 -16.29 29.46 -10.56
CA LYS A 304 -15.16 29.11 -9.68
C LYS A 304 -15.68 29.05 -8.25
N PRO A 305 -15.58 27.90 -7.53
CA PRO A 305 -16.05 27.80 -6.15
C PRO A 305 -15.25 28.72 -5.22
N THR A 306 -15.86 29.17 -4.13
CA THR A 306 -15.22 30.03 -3.12
C THR A 306 -15.23 29.39 -1.72
N SER A 307 -16.02 28.36 -1.54
CA SER A 307 -16.23 27.62 -0.30
C SER A 307 -16.28 26.11 -0.56
N ILE A 308 -16.02 25.30 0.47
CA ILE A 308 -16.20 23.85 0.37
C ILE A 308 -17.68 23.53 0.14
N LYS A 309 -18.57 24.32 0.74
CA LYS A 309 -20.02 24.16 0.53
C LYS A 309 -20.44 24.39 -0.94
N ASP A 310 -19.71 25.20 -1.71
CA ASP A 310 -19.99 25.37 -3.13
C ASP A 310 -19.86 24.05 -3.91
N LEU A 311 -19.00 23.13 -3.45
CA LEU A 311 -18.80 21.80 -4.10
C LEU A 311 -20.06 20.92 -4.05
N ALA A 312 -20.99 21.23 -3.16
CA ALA A 312 -22.29 20.56 -3.03
C ALA A 312 -23.29 21.00 -4.12
N LYS A 313 -23.01 22.06 -4.91
CA LYS A 313 -23.90 22.51 -5.98
C LYS A 313 -23.98 21.50 -7.12
N GLU A 314 -25.19 21.27 -7.64
CA GLU A 314 -25.46 20.29 -8.70
C GLU A 314 -24.65 20.56 -9.98
N GLU A 315 -24.22 21.80 -10.22
CA GLU A 315 -23.41 22.15 -11.38
C GLU A 315 -22.07 21.40 -11.46
N TYR A 316 -21.52 20.94 -10.31
CA TYR A 316 -20.26 20.18 -10.27
C TYR A 316 -20.44 18.67 -10.37
N LYS A 317 -21.65 18.17 -10.58
CA LYS A 317 -21.93 16.74 -10.68
C LYS A 317 -21.15 16.06 -11.80
N GLY A 318 -20.35 15.05 -11.43
CA GLY A 318 -19.44 14.35 -12.33
C GLY A 318 -18.18 15.13 -12.71
N MET A 319 -18.05 16.38 -12.25
CA MET A 319 -16.87 17.25 -12.47
C MET A 319 -16.08 17.55 -11.18
N LEU A 320 -16.34 16.80 -10.12
CA LEU A 320 -15.74 16.93 -8.80
C LEU A 320 -14.99 15.66 -8.42
N SER A 321 -13.80 15.81 -7.82
CA SER A 321 -13.08 14.71 -7.18
C SER A 321 -12.70 15.08 -5.74
N VAL A 322 -12.91 14.14 -4.83
CA VAL A 322 -12.54 14.24 -3.40
C VAL A 322 -11.92 12.94 -2.93
N THR A 323 -11.32 12.94 -1.75
CA THR A 323 -10.67 11.76 -1.17
C THR A 323 -11.56 11.10 -0.12
N ASP A 324 -11.49 9.78 -0.01
CA ASP A 324 -12.11 9.02 1.08
C ASP A 324 -11.28 9.17 2.37
N ILE A 325 -11.93 9.55 3.46
CA ILE A 325 -11.28 9.72 4.77
C ILE A 325 -10.69 8.41 5.32
N LYS A 326 -11.29 7.25 5.00
CA LYS A 326 -10.77 5.94 5.39
C LYS A 326 -9.46 5.57 4.71
N SER A 327 -9.18 6.19 3.58
CA SER A 327 -7.98 5.88 2.80
C SER A 327 -6.88 6.92 3.00
N SER A 328 -7.24 8.19 3.19
CA SER A 328 -6.26 9.28 3.29
C SER A 328 -6.70 10.40 4.23
N SER A 329 -5.75 10.85 5.06
CA SER A 329 -5.92 11.98 5.98
C SER A 329 -6.17 13.33 5.27
N THR A 330 -5.88 13.46 3.98
CA THR A 330 -6.20 14.66 3.20
C THR A 330 -7.70 14.97 3.20
N ALA A 331 -8.55 13.93 3.15
CA ALA A 331 -9.99 14.09 3.26
C ALA A 331 -10.42 14.70 4.60
N TRP A 332 -9.66 14.43 5.67
CA TRP A 332 -9.98 14.98 6.98
C TRP A 332 -9.86 16.50 7.05
N LEU A 333 -9.00 17.11 6.22
CA LEU A 333 -8.89 18.58 6.11
C LEU A 333 -10.21 19.21 5.65
N LEU A 334 -10.88 18.57 4.69
CA LEU A 334 -12.20 18.99 4.22
C LEU A 334 -13.26 18.83 5.31
N ILE A 335 -13.28 17.67 5.97
CA ILE A 335 -14.30 17.35 6.99
C ILE A 335 -14.10 18.22 8.23
N GLN A 336 -12.86 18.47 8.68
CA GLN A 336 -12.55 19.43 9.75
C GLN A 336 -13.14 20.82 9.46
N ALA A 337 -12.99 21.29 8.22
CA ALA A 337 -13.50 22.60 7.81
C ALA A 337 -15.03 22.63 7.86
N LEU A 338 -15.70 21.61 7.36
CA LEU A 338 -17.16 21.52 7.39
C LEU A 338 -17.73 21.38 8.80
N VAL A 339 -17.15 20.49 9.62
CA VAL A 339 -17.61 20.29 11.01
C VAL A 339 -17.38 21.55 11.84
N ASN A 340 -16.23 22.21 11.68
CA ASN A 340 -15.94 23.45 12.41
C ASN A 340 -16.90 24.59 12.05
N GLU A 341 -17.36 24.68 10.78
CA GLU A 341 -18.20 25.77 10.32
C GLU A 341 -19.70 25.48 10.49
N TYR A 342 -20.12 24.25 10.23
CA TYR A 342 -21.56 23.90 10.17
C TYR A 342 -22.03 22.93 11.27
N GLY A 343 -21.11 22.46 12.15
CA GLY A 343 -21.39 21.37 13.09
C GLY A 343 -21.49 20.01 12.40
N GLU A 344 -21.68 18.93 13.18
CA GLU A 344 -21.69 17.55 12.68
C GLU A 344 -22.83 17.31 11.67
N ASP A 345 -24.08 17.67 12.05
CA ASP A 345 -25.26 17.47 11.20
C ASP A 345 -25.15 18.27 9.90
N GLY A 346 -24.73 19.55 9.97
CA GLY A 346 -24.56 20.39 8.81
C GLY A 346 -23.39 19.95 7.90
N ALA A 347 -22.34 19.38 8.47
CA ALA A 347 -21.24 18.80 7.72
C ALA A 347 -21.69 17.54 6.97
N GLN A 348 -22.48 16.68 7.61
CA GLN A 348 -23.06 15.47 7.00
C GLN A 348 -23.93 15.80 5.79
N ASP A 349 -24.82 16.79 5.91
CA ASP A 349 -25.70 17.23 4.80
C ASP A 349 -24.86 17.70 3.61
N VAL A 350 -23.86 18.57 3.84
CA VAL A 350 -22.98 19.09 2.77
C VAL A 350 -22.12 17.97 2.16
N LEU A 351 -21.60 17.04 2.96
CA LEU A 351 -20.83 15.89 2.48
C LEU A 351 -21.66 14.97 1.58
N SER A 352 -22.93 14.74 1.92
CA SER A 352 -23.83 13.91 1.11
C SER A 352 -23.96 14.44 -0.31
N ASP A 353 -24.17 15.75 -0.46
CA ASP A 353 -24.23 16.40 -1.76
C ASP A 353 -22.88 16.38 -2.50
N ILE A 354 -21.76 16.60 -1.78
CA ILE A 354 -20.40 16.50 -2.34
C ILE A 354 -20.14 15.09 -2.88
N TYR A 355 -20.46 14.04 -2.12
CA TYR A 355 -20.25 12.65 -2.54
C TYR A 355 -21.18 12.27 -3.71
N ALA A 356 -22.43 12.75 -3.70
CA ALA A 356 -23.34 12.59 -4.83
C ALA A 356 -22.80 13.27 -6.11
N ASN A 357 -22.14 14.42 -5.99
CA ASN A 357 -21.52 15.12 -7.12
C ASN A 357 -20.23 14.44 -7.58
N ALA A 358 -19.42 13.93 -6.67
CA ALA A 358 -18.18 13.22 -7.00
C ALA A 358 -18.44 11.84 -7.63
N GLY A 359 -19.42 11.08 -7.13
CA GLY A 359 -19.74 9.75 -7.65
C GLY A 359 -18.52 8.82 -7.64
N ASP A 360 -18.14 8.31 -8.81
CA ASP A 360 -16.98 7.41 -8.97
C ASP A 360 -15.61 8.12 -8.82
N ASN A 361 -15.59 9.44 -8.59
CA ASN A 361 -14.36 10.23 -8.39
C ASN A 361 -14.03 10.45 -6.90
N ILE A 362 -14.47 9.56 -6.02
CA ILE A 362 -14.01 9.47 -4.63
C ILE A 362 -12.75 8.60 -4.61
N GLU A 363 -11.63 9.17 -4.19
CA GLU A 363 -10.29 8.62 -4.38
C GLU A 363 -9.68 8.07 -3.09
N ASP A 364 -8.78 7.08 -3.23
CA ASP A 364 -8.06 6.45 -2.11
C ASP A 364 -6.79 7.22 -1.69
N SER A 365 -6.31 8.16 -2.49
CA SER A 365 -5.05 8.90 -2.26
C SER A 365 -5.29 10.40 -2.20
N GLY A 366 -4.64 11.09 -1.24
CA GLY A 366 -4.78 12.54 -1.06
C GLY A 366 -4.33 13.39 -2.25
N SER A 367 -3.40 12.87 -3.07
CA SER A 367 -2.94 13.54 -4.31
C SER A 367 -3.78 13.20 -5.54
N ALA A 368 -4.69 12.23 -5.45
CA ALA A 368 -5.47 11.78 -6.61
C ALA A 368 -6.45 12.82 -7.15
N PRO A 369 -7.17 13.61 -6.34
CA PRO A 369 -8.03 14.66 -6.87
C PRO A 369 -7.28 15.67 -7.74
N LEU A 370 -6.09 16.13 -7.32
CA LEU A 370 -5.26 17.00 -8.14
C LEU A 370 -4.85 16.33 -9.46
N LYS A 371 -4.45 15.05 -9.42
CA LYS A 371 -4.05 14.31 -10.65
C LYS A 371 -5.20 14.22 -11.65
N LYS A 372 -6.44 14.02 -11.19
CA LYS A 372 -7.63 14.04 -12.05
C LYS A 372 -7.93 15.44 -12.62
N VAL A 373 -7.83 16.47 -11.79
CA VAL A 373 -7.98 17.86 -12.24
C VAL A 373 -6.90 18.21 -13.27
N ARG A 374 -5.65 17.80 -13.03
CA ARG A 374 -4.51 18.00 -13.94
C ARG A 374 -4.70 17.24 -15.26
N ALA A 375 -5.21 16.02 -15.21
CA ALA A 375 -5.51 15.20 -16.39
C ALA A 375 -6.71 15.70 -17.20
N GLY A 376 -7.49 16.65 -16.67
CA GLY A 376 -8.71 17.13 -17.30
C GLY A 376 -9.89 16.15 -17.21
N GLU A 377 -9.86 15.22 -16.26
CA GLU A 377 -10.96 14.28 -16.02
C GLU A 377 -12.11 14.93 -15.24
N VAL A 378 -11.78 15.86 -14.34
CA VAL A 378 -12.72 16.66 -13.56
C VAL A 378 -12.29 18.12 -13.53
N ALA A 379 -13.25 19.04 -13.35
CA ALA A 379 -12.98 20.48 -13.32
C ALA A 379 -12.54 20.96 -11.94
N VAL A 380 -12.96 20.30 -10.86
CA VAL A 380 -12.77 20.71 -9.48
C VAL A 380 -12.36 19.52 -8.64
N GLY A 381 -11.49 19.77 -7.64
CA GLY A 381 -11.12 18.79 -6.62
C GLY A 381 -10.86 19.45 -5.27
N PHE A 382 -10.79 18.65 -4.22
CA PHE A 382 -10.23 19.08 -2.93
C PHE A 382 -8.99 18.26 -2.63
N GLY A 383 -7.88 18.93 -2.29
CA GLY A 383 -6.60 18.28 -2.07
C GLY A 383 -5.60 19.18 -1.36
N LEU A 384 -4.31 18.89 -1.54
CA LEU A 384 -3.22 19.58 -0.87
C LEU A 384 -2.90 20.91 -1.61
N ARG A 385 -2.97 22.02 -0.88
CA ARG A 385 -2.79 23.37 -1.40
C ARG A 385 -1.44 23.56 -2.11
N HIS A 386 -0.36 23.10 -1.50
CA HIS A 386 1.00 23.30 -2.02
C HIS A 386 1.20 22.66 -3.40
N GLN A 387 0.58 21.52 -3.66
CA GLN A 387 0.66 20.85 -4.96
C GLN A 387 -0.03 21.66 -6.06
N ALA A 388 -1.19 22.25 -5.77
CA ALA A 388 -1.88 23.13 -6.73
C ALA A 388 -1.15 24.46 -6.94
N VAL A 389 -0.47 24.97 -5.92
CA VAL A 389 0.42 26.13 -6.05
C VAL A 389 1.56 25.84 -7.01
N ALA A 390 2.23 24.69 -6.84
CA ALA A 390 3.34 24.28 -7.70
C ALA A 390 2.89 24.13 -9.17
N ASP A 391 1.76 23.46 -9.43
CA ASP A 391 1.20 23.32 -10.78
C ASP A 391 0.90 24.66 -11.45
N LYS A 392 0.36 25.60 -10.70
CA LYS A 392 0.08 26.96 -11.19
C LYS A 392 1.38 27.69 -11.53
N GLU A 393 2.42 27.56 -10.71
CA GLU A 393 3.74 28.17 -10.95
C GLU A 393 4.44 27.57 -12.15
N GLU A 394 4.22 26.29 -12.43
CA GLU A 394 4.69 25.61 -13.64
C GLU A 394 3.90 25.99 -14.91
N GLY A 395 2.83 26.79 -14.77
CA GLY A 395 2.02 27.29 -15.88
C GLY A 395 0.97 26.30 -16.39
N LEU A 396 0.64 25.28 -15.62
CA LEU A 396 -0.48 24.40 -15.92
C LEU A 396 -1.82 25.16 -15.78
N PRO A 397 -2.90 24.73 -16.45
CA PRO A 397 -4.21 25.36 -16.32
C PRO A 397 -4.89 25.04 -14.98
N ILE A 398 -4.09 25.01 -13.92
CA ILE A 398 -4.50 24.71 -12.55
C ILE A 398 -4.48 26.00 -11.72
N ASP A 399 -5.48 26.16 -10.89
CA ASP A 399 -5.54 27.19 -9.89
C ASP A 399 -6.07 26.60 -8.57
N TYR A 400 -5.91 27.30 -7.48
CA TYR A 400 -6.41 26.92 -6.17
C TYR A 400 -7.31 27.99 -5.58
N VAL A 401 -8.14 27.58 -4.63
CA VAL A 401 -9.00 28.47 -3.85
C VAL A 401 -8.85 28.09 -2.39
N ASP A 402 -8.47 29.08 -1.60
CA ASP A 402 -8.51 28.98 -0.14
C ASP A 402 -9.97 29.09 0.29
N PRO A 403 -10.59 28.02 0.85
CA PRO A 403 -12.01 28.00 1.13
C PRO A 403 -12.36 28.89 2.33
N THR A 404 -13.52 29.55 2.28
CA THR A 404 -13.97 30.46 3.36
C THR A 404 -14.20 29.76 4.68
N GLU A 405 -14.44 28.44 4.70
CA GLU A 405 -14.53 27.60 5.90
C GLU A 405 -13.17 27.46 6.61
N GLY A 406 -12.07 27.63 5.88
CA GLY A 406 -10.71 27.67 6.39
C GLY A 406 -9.78 26.62 5.80
N ASN A 407 -8.49 26.97 5.75
CA ASN A 407 -7.40 26.08 5.42
C ASN A 407 -6.95 25.37 6.71
N PHE A 408 -7.47 24.19 6.98
CA PHE A 408 -7.01 23.35 8.06
C PHE A 408 -5.72 22.65 7.68
N SER A 409 -4.91 22.27 8.67
CA SER A 409 -3.62 21.65 8.43
C SER A 409 -3.43 20.35 9.19
N LEU A 410 -2.64 19.44 8.60
CA LEU A 410 -2.13 18.24 9.23
C LEU A 410 -0.60 18.26 9.21
N THR A 411 0.01 17.67 10.24
CA THR A 411 1.46 17.53 10.36
C THR A 411 1.83 16.05 10.25
N GLU A 412 2.79 15.77 9.37
CA GLU A 412 3.44 14.46 9.27
C GLU A 412 4.76 14.53 10.04
N SER A 413 5.08 13.48 10.79
CA SER A 413 6.25 13.42 11.67
C SER A 413 7.01 12.12 11.51
N VAL A 414 8.29 12.10 11.88
CA VAL A 414 9.14 10.92 11.95
C VAL A 414 9.27 10.46 13.40
N ALA A 415 9.14 9.15 13.62
CA ALA A 415 9.33 8.53 14.92
C ALA A 415 10.18 7.24 14.80
N VAL A 416 10.96 6.94 15.83
CA VAL A 416 11.80 5.73 15.89
C VAL A 416 11.18 4.73 16.86
N LEU A 417 11.07 3.47 16.46
CA LEU A 417 10.53 2.42 17.31
C LEU A 417 11.52 2.03 18.40
N ASP A 418 11.01 1.82 19.62
CA ASP A 418 11.75 1.33 20.78
C ASP A 418 11.88 -0.20 20.69
N LYS A 419 12.98 -0.68 20.10
CA LYS A 419 13.28 -2.10 19.89
C LYS A 419 14.50 -2.54 20.71
N GLU A 420 14.62 -3.85 20.90
CA GLU A 420 15.76 -4.44 21.64
C GLU A 420 17.08 -4.46 20.85
N ASP A 421 17.04 -4.27 19.51
CA ASP A 421 18.23 -4.21 18.64
C ASP A 421 18.83 -2.81 18.62
N ASN A 422 19.72 -2.53 19.56
CA ASN A 422 20.37 -1.22 19.70
C ASN A 422 21.06 -0.71 18.42
N LYS A 423 21.63 -1.59 17.57
CA LYS A 423 22.34 -1.13 16.37
C LYS A 423 21.38 -0.57 15.31
N LYS A 424 20.23 -1.21 15.11
CA LYS A 424 19.20 -0.70 14.18
C LYS A 424 18.51 0.53 14.73
N GLU A 425 18.26 0.57 16.03
CA GLU A 425 17.67 1.71 16.71
C GLU A 425 18.54 2.96 16.60
N GLU A 426 19.86 2.83 16.89
CA GLU A 426 20.83 3.93 16.72
C GLU A 426 20.84 4.44 15.28
N LYS A 427 20.90 3.52 14.30
CA LYS A 427 20.90 3.87 12.88
C LYS A 427 19.57 4.49 12.42
N ALA A 428 18.44 4.00 12.93
CA ALA A 428 17.13 4.61 12.65
C ALA A 428 17.05 6.03 13.22
N MET A 429 17.62 6.25 14.40
CA MET A 429 17.73 7.58 15.03
C MET A 429 18.59 8.54 14.19
N GLU A 430 19.77 8.07 13.73
CA GLU A 430 20.63 8.86 12.82
C GLU A 430 19.94 9.19 11.50
N MET A 431 19.16 8.25 10.93
CA MET A 431 18.38 8.48 9.72
C MET A 431 17.25 9.49 9.98
N ALA A 432 16.55 9.42 11.12
CA ALA A 432 15.55 10.39 11.51
C ALA A 432 16.15 11.80 11.65
N GLU A 433 17.29 11.93 12.34
CA GLU A 433 18.04 13.19 12.44
C GLU A 433 18.46 13.71 11.06
N CYS A 434 18.97 12.83 10.18
CA CYS A 434 19.35 13.18 8.82
C CYS A 434 18.16 13.73 8.01
N ILE A 435 16.99 13.11 8.10
CA ILE A 435 15.77 13.60 7.43
C ILE A 435 15.42 15.01 7.91
N ILE A 436 15.51 15.27 9.21
CA ILE A 436 15.16 16.57 9.79
C ILE A 436 16.26 17.61 9.50
N GLU A 437 17.54 17.31 9.83
CA GLU A 437 18.60 18.31 9.71
C GLU A 437 19.04 18.59 8.27
N LYS A 438 19.06 17.58 7.42
CA LYS A 438 19.55 17.68 6.03
C LYS A 438 18.44 17.70 5.00
N GLY A 439 17.33 17.01 5.28
CA GLY A 439 16.22 16.85 4.35
C GLY A 439 15.19 17.98 4.43
N ARG A 440 15.08 18.65 5.57
CA ARG A 440 14.03 19.67 5.76
C ARG A 440 14.08 20.82 4.73
N SER A 441 15.27 21.25 4.33
CA SER A 441 15.42 22.28 3.29
C SER A 441 14.96 21.84 1.89
N GLU A 442 15.04 20.56 1.58
CA GLU A 442 14.50 19.98 0.34
C GLU A 442 12.98 19.83 0.45
N LEU A 443 12.51 19.29 1.56
CA LEU A 443 11.07 19.14 1.85
C LEU A 443 10.36 20.50 1.83
N GLN A 444 10.97 21.56 2.34
CA GLN A 444 10.37 22.89 2.39
C GLN A 444 10.14 23.51 0.99
N LYS A 445 10.85 23.06 -0.03
CA LYS A 445 10.57 23.50 -1.41
C LYS A 445 9.18 23.09 -1.88
N THR A 446 8.73 21.90 -1.46
CA THR A 446 7.42 21.34 -1.80
C THR A 446 6.38 21.66 -0.71
N TYR A 447 6.77 21.57 0.56
CA TYR A 447 5.92 21.81 1.74
C TYR A 447 6.34 23.12 2.43
N PRO A 448 5.90 24.26 1.91
CA PRO A 448 6.51 25.57 2.21
C PRO A 448 6.22 26.12 3.61
N LEU A 449 5.33 25.49 4.38
CA LEU A 449 5.02 25.95 5.73
C LEU A 449 6.21 25.78 6.67
N ALA A 450 6.57 26.84 7.37
CA ALA A 450 7.63 26.80 8.37
C ALA A 450 7.20 25.97 9.59
N ILE A 451 8.12 25.14 10.08
CA ILE A 451 7.93 24.28 11.25
C ILE A 451 9.01 24.57 12.30
N TYR A 452 10.24 24.81 11.86
CA TYR A 452 11.40 24.94 12.73
C TYR A 452 11.85 26.40 12.90
N GLU A 453 12.48 26.69 14.04
CA GLU A 453 13.09 27.99 14.27
C GLU A 453 14.10 28.34 13.17
N GLY A 454 14.00 29.56 12.64
CA GLY A 454 14.86 30.03 11.54
C GLY A 454 14.34 29.73 10.13
N GLU A 455 13.35 28.88 9.96
CA GLU A 455 12.66 28.71 8.68
C GLU A 455 11.80 29.92 8.35
N LYS A 456 11.65 30.22 7.08
CA LYS A 456 10.74 31.28 6.61
C LYS A 456 9.52 30.64 5.98
N ASP A 457 8.37 31.16 6.33
CA ASP A 457 7.13 30.83 5.61
C ASP A 457 7.25 31.26 4.15
N SER A 458 6.52 30.53 3.28
CA SER A 458 6.29 30.96 1.90
C SER A 458 5.61 32.33 1.85
N ASP A 459 5.94 33.13 0.83
CA ASP A 459 5.20 34.37 0.53
C ASP A 459 3.75 34.08 0.11
N ASN A 460 3.48 32.86 -0.37
CA ASN A 460 2.16 32.37 -0.77
C ASN A 460 1.44 31.69 0.40
N LYS A 461 0.99 32.48 1.37
CA LYS A 461 0.23 32.00 2.53
C LYS A 461 -1.23 31.71 2.15
N SER A 462 -1.84 30.75 2.84
CA SER A 462 -3.28 30.54 2.75
C SER A 462 -4.05 31.75 3.28
N ALA A 463 -5.21 32.02 2.68
CA ALA A 463 -6.03 33.18 3.04
C ALA A 463 -6.76 33.01 4.38
N TYR A 464 -7.08 31.77 4.73
CA TYR A 464 -7.90 31.46 5.92
C TYR A 464 -7.28 30.33 6.76
N PRO A 465 -6.02 30.47 7.26
CA PRO A 465 -5.39 29.42 8.05
C PRO A 465 -6.18 29.19 9.34
N LYS A 466 -6.54 27.94 9.61
CA LYS A 466 -7.27 27.53 10.82
C LYS A 466 -6.62 26.29 11.46
N VAL A 467 -6.71 26.25 12.78
CA VAL A 467 -6.38 25.06 13.59
C VAL A 467 -7.69 24.49 14.13
N TYR A 468 -7.85 23.18 14.09
CA TYR A 468 -9.04 22.55 14.64
C TYR A 468 -9.08 22.76 16.15
N PRO A 469 -10.24 23.14 16.74
CA PRO A 469 -10.31 23.56 18.15
C PRO A 469 -10.05 22.43 19.14
N GLU A 470 -10.28 21.17 18.76
CA GLU A 470 -9.97 19.99 19.57
C GLU A 470 -8.63 19.38 19.16
N LYS A 471 -7.95 18.69 20.10
CA LYS A 471 -6.74 17.92 19.76
C LYS A 471 -7.10 16.82 18.75
N LEU A 472 -6.35 16.75 17.66
CA LEU A 472 -6.51 15.69 16.67
C LEU A 472 -6.09 14.35 17.30
N THR A 473 -7.00 13.37 17.29
CA THR A 473 -6.80 12.02 17.80
C THR A 473 -7.43 11.00 16.86
N VAL A 474 -7.10 9.72 17.02
CA VAL A 474 -7.76 8.65 16.27
C VAL A 474 -9.25 8.56 16.59
N ASP A 475 -9.64 8.77 17.85
CA ASP A 475 -11.05 8.75 18.24
C ASP A 475 -11.84 9.85 17.53
N LEU A 476 -11.26 11.07 17.41
CA LEU A 476 -11.89 12.16 16.65
C LEU A 476 -11.95 11.85 15.15
N LEU A 477 -10.91 11.21 14.61
CA LEU A 477 -10.91 10.74 13.22
C LEU A 477 -12.03 9.73 13.00
N GLU A 478 -12.15 8.69 13.85
CA GLU A 478 -13.21 7.67 13.76
C GLU A 478 -14.63 8.28 13.84
N LYS A 479 -14.79 9.32 14.66
CA LYS A 479 -16.05 10.08 14.74
C LYS A 479 -16.35 10.79 13.41
N HIS A 480 -15.36 11.42 12.79
CA HIS A 480 -15.52 12.08 11.51
C HIS A 480 -15.65 11.08 10.33
N GLU A 481 -15.03 9.90 10.44
CA GLU A 481 -15.27 8.79 9.51
C GLU A 481 -16.74 8.32 9.56
N ALA A 482 -17.33 8.25 10.75
CA ALA A 482 -18.75 7.90 10.88
C ALA A 482 -19.65 8.92 10.18
N ILE A 483 -19.41 10.24 10.35
CA ILE A 483 -20.14 11.30 9.64
C ILE A 483 -19.99 11.13 8.11
N SER A 484 -18.78 10.83 7.64
CA SER A 484 -18.50 10.61 6.22
C SER A 484 -19.22 9.39 5.66
N GLU A 485 -19.29 8.29 6.42
CA GLU A 485 -19.97 7.07 5.99
C GLU A 485 -21.51 7.24 5.95
N GLU A 486 -22.06 7.96 6.91
CA GLU A 486 -23.49 8.27 6.92
C GLU A 486 -23.90 9.23 5.79
N ALA A 487 -22.94 10.02 5.28
CA ALA A 487 -23.14 10.95 4.16
C ALA A 487 -23.10 10.26 2.77
N LYS A 488 -22.54 9.07 2.65
CA LYS A 488 -22.46 8.29 1.40
C LYS A 488 -23.76 7.56 1.10
#